data_e1174cb5af812fb53e4ec765f79b0d9b
#
_entry.id   e1174cb5af812fb53e4ec765f79b0d9b
#
_cell.length_a   1.000
_cell.length_b   1.000
_cell.length_c   1.000
_cell.angle_alpha   90.00
_cell.angle_beta   90.00
_cell.angle_gamma   90.00
#
_symmetry.space_group_name_H-M   'P 1'
#
loop_
_entity.id
_entity.type
_entity.pdbx_description
1 polymer ?
#
loop_
_entity_poly.entity_id
_entity_poly.type
_entity_poly.pdbx_seq_one_letter_code
_entity_poly.pdbx_strand_id
1 'polypeptide(L)'
;MLRRLLDSQAHLFHKGGKLERFYPLYEAVDTFLYTPDSVTSHASHVRDSLDMKRMMSIVVVALVGTIFMAMYNTGLQAHLAIEAGAQPLDNWRTGVMQWLGLPFSSASFAANFIHGALYFLPALIVTYAVGGAWEGLFAQVRRHEINEGFLVTGMLIPLTLPPTIPLWQVALGTSFGVVIGKEIFGGTGMNILNPALTARAFLFFAYPAEISGDVWLAAGPAVDGTPVDGFTGATAMATLGSEGMASLAGISWTDAFLGFMPGSMGE
;
A
#
# COMPACT_ATOMS: atom_id res chain seq x y z
N MET A 1 -16.71 -22.90 -13.46
CA MET A 1 -15.58 -23.81 -13.26
C MET A 1 -14.97 -23.59 -11.87
N LEU A 2 -14.63 -22.37 -11.51
CA LEU A 2 -14.02 -22.02 -10.21
C LEU A 2 -14.92 -22.36 -9.00
N ARG A 3 -16.24 -22.06 -9.06
CA ARG A 3 -17.22 -22.42 -8.02
C ARG A 3 -17.21 -23.93 -7.73
N ARG A 4 -17.24 -24.76 -8.78
CA ARG A 4 -17.21 -26.23 -8.63
C ARG A 4 -15.92 -26.74 -7.97
N LEU A 5 -14.79 -26.05 -8.19
CA LEU A 5 -13.52 -26.36 -7.53
C LEU A 5 -13.59 -26.03 -6.04
N LEU A 6 -14.11 -24.87 -5.67
CA LEU A 6 -14.31 -24.49 -4.28
C LEU A 6 -15.27 -25.45 -3.58
N ASP A 7 -16.43 -25.71 -4.17
CA ASP A 7 -17.44 -26.63 -3.61
C ASP A 7 -16.88 -28.06 -3.42
N SER A 8 -16.03 -28.53 -4.34
CA SER A 8 -15.41 -29.86 -4.22
C SER A 8 -14.43 -29.98 -3.06
N GLN A 9 -13.84 -28.85 -2.64
CA GLN A 9 -12.88 -28.81 -1.53
C GLN A 9 -13.51 -28.41 -0.20
N ALA A 10 -14.73 -27.91 -0.19
CA ALA A 10 -15.44 -27.42 0.98
C ALA A 10 -15.46 -28.45 2.13
N HIS A 11 -15.65 -29.74 1.82
CA HIS A 11 -15.70 -30.81 2.81
C HIS A 11 -14.40 -30.98 3.62
N LEU A 12 -13.25 -30.52 3.11
CA LEU A 12 -11.97 -30.57 3.82
C LEU A 12 -11.88 -29.51 4.92
N PHE A 13 -12.55 -28.37 4.71
CA PHE A 13 -12.46 -27.19 5.58
C PHE A 13 -13.64 -27.08 6.56
N HIS A 14 -14.79 -27.72 6.28
CA HIS A 14 -15.93 -27.74 7.19
C HIS A 14 -15.67 -28.59 8.44
N LYS A 15 -16.56 -28.45 9.44
CA LYS A 15 -16.46 -29.16 10.72
C LYS A 15 -16.25 -30.67 10.53
N GLY A 16 -15.19 -31.18 11.13
CA GLY A 16 -14.76 -32.61 10.99
C GLY A 16 -13.83 -32.85 9.80
N GLY A 17 -13.52 -31.89 8.99
CA GLY A 17 -12.55 -31.99 7.90
C GLY A 17 -11.09 -31.90 8.37
N LYS A 18 -10.16 -32.42 7.58
CA LYS A 18 -8.71 -32.41 7.92
C LYS A 18 -8.12 -31.03 8.03
N LEU A 19 -8.72 -30.04 7.36
CA LEU A 19 -8.28 -28.63 7.29
C LEU A 19 -9.25 -27.68 7.98
N GLU A 20 -10.05 -28.14 8.93
CA GLU A 20 -11.02 -27.33 9.68
C GLU A 20 -10.40 -26.06 10.28
N ARG A 21 -9.14 -26.13 10.74
CA ARG A 21 -8.39 -24.97 11.26
C ARG A 21 -8.22 -23.84 10.25
N PHE A 22 -8.22 -24.16 8.97
CA PHE A 22 -8.04 -23.21 7.87
C PHE A 22 -9.37 -22.77 7.24
N TYR A 23 -10.49 -23.11 7.87
CA TYR A 23 -11.80 -22.66 7.42
C TYR A 23 -11.89 -21.15 7.18
N PRO A 24 -11.34 -20.26 8.06
CA PRO A 24 -11.39 -18.83 7.82
C PRO A 24 -10.71 -18.39 6.51
N LEU A 25 -9.64 -19.07 6.09
CA LEU A 25 -8.96 -18.79 4.82
C LEU A 25 -9.80 -19.24 3.61
N TYR A 26 -10.42 -20.41 3.72
CA TYR A 26 -11.30 -20.93 2.68
C TYR A 26 -12.52 -20.03 2.52
N GLU A 27 -13.17 -19.64 3.62
CA GLU A 27 -14.33 -18.75 3.65
C GLU A 27 -13.99 -17.36 3.06
N ALA A 28 -12.83 -16.80 3.41
CA ALA A 28 -12.38 -15.52 2.86
C ALA A 28 -12.22 -15.56 1.33
N VAL A 29 -11.70 -16.65 0.77
CA VAL A 29 -11.60 -16.82 -0.70
C VAL A 29 -12.98 -17.03 -1.34
N ASP A 30 -13.83 -17.83 -0.73
CA ASP A 30 -15.17 -18.10 -1.26
C ASP A 30 -16.03 -16.83 -1.26
N THR A 31 -16.04 -16.10 -0.17
CA THR A 31 -16.86 -14.86 -0.03
C THR A 31 -16.28 -13.65 -0.76
N PHE A 32 -14.98 -13.62 -1.02
CA PHE A 32 -14.39 -12.63 -1.91
C PHE A 32 -14.83 -12.82 -3.38
N LEU A 33 -14.94 -14.07 -3.81
CA LEU A 33 -15.32 -14.40 -5.19
C LEU A 33 -16.86 -14.48 -5.39
N TYR A 34 -17.58 -14.81 -4.34
CA TYR A 34 -19.03 -15.07 -4.39
C TYR A 34 -19.74 -14.43 -3.20
N THR A 35 -21.04 -14.15 -3.37
CA THR A 35 -21.88 -13.61 -2.29
C THR A 35 -22.05 -14.64 -1.19
N PRO A 36 -21.90 -14.27 0.11
CA PRO A 36 -22.21 -15.16 1.23
C PRO A 36 -23.65 -15.66 1.18
N ASP A 37 -23.89 -16.90 1.55
CA ASP A 37 -25.21 -17.53 1.62
C ASP A 37 -25.92 -17.29 2.97
N SER A 38 -25.28 -16.52 3.88
CA SER A 38 -25.82 -16.23 5.20
C SER A 38 -27.15 -15.48 5.15
N VAL A 39 -28.16 -16.02 5.84
CA VAL A 39 -29.49 -15.42 5.98
C VAL A 39 -29.76 -15.04 7.42
N THR A 40 -30.66 -14.07 7.64
CA THR A 40 -31.10 -13.69 8.98
C THR A 40 -31.94 -14.81 9.59
N SER A 41 -31.59 -15.26 10.78
CA SER A 41 -32.25 -16.37 11.48
C SER A 41 -33.24 -15.92 12.59
N HIS A 42 -33.33 -14.59 12.85
CA HIS A 42 -34.15 -14.03 13.93
C HIS A 42 -35.18 -13.02 13.42
N ALA A 43 -36.15 -12.64 14.27
CA ALA A 43 -37.36 -11.92 13.93
C ALA A 43 -37.20 -10.50 13.35
N SER A 44 -36.06 -9.86 13.46
CA SER A 44 -35.81 -8.54 12.88
C SER A 44 -35.07 -8.68 11.55
N HIS A 45 -35.81 -8.59 10.44
CA HIS A 45 -35.27 -8.74 9.08
C HIS A 45 -34.99 -7.39 8.41
N VAL A 46 -34.36 -6.46 9.11
CA VAL A 46 -33.86 -5.23 8.52
C VAL A 46 -32.43 -5.46 8.06
N ARG A 47 -32.19 -5.43 6.75
CA ARG A 47 -30.89 -5.58 6.14
C ARG A 47 -30.65 -4.44 5.17
N ASP A 48 -29.47 -3.82 5.26
CA ASP A 48 -29.03 -2.86 4.25
C ASP A 48 -28.71 -3.62 2.96
N SER A 49 -28.93 -2.98 1.81
CA SER A 49 -28.53 -3.49 0.49
C SER A 49 -27.01 -3.47 0.30
N LEU A 50 -26.28 -2.71 1.12
CA LEU A 50 -24.85 -2.55 1.05
C LEU A 50 -24.17 -3.28 2.22
N ASP A 51 -23.67 -4.48 1.96
CA ASP A 51 -22.86 -5.24 2.92
C ASP A 51 -21.49 -4.58 3.15
N MET A 52 -20.89 -4.79 4.32
CA MET A 52 -19.54 -4.31 4.64
C MET A 52 -18.53 -4.77 3.58
N LYS A 53 -18.62 -6.00 3.10
CA LYS A 53 -17.77 -6.56 2.02
C LYS A 53 -17.86 -5.74 0.74
N ARG A 54 -19.07 -5.37 0.30
CA ARG A 54 -19.28 -4.50 -0.86
C ARG A 54 -18.72 -3.11 -0.65
N MET A 55 -18.93 -2.53 0.53
CA MET A 55 -18.37 -1.21 0.87
C MET A 55 -16.85 -1.23 0.76
N MET A 56 -16.19 -2.21 1.36
CA MET A 56 -14.72 -2.34 1.29
C MET A 56 -14.22 -2.59 -0.14
N SER A 57 -14.94 -3.40 -0.93
CA SER A 57 -14.60 -3.63 -2.34
C SER A 57 -14.73 -2.36 -3.19
N ILE A 58 -15.73 -1.52 -2.94
CA ILE A 58 -15.88 -0.22 -3.61
C ILE A 58 -14.70 0.70 -3.29
N VAL A 59 -14.28 0.74 -2.03
CA VAL A 59 -13.08 1.52 -1.63
C VAL A 59 -11.83 1.00 -2.32
N VAL A 60 -11.65 -0.32 -2.40
CA VAL A 60 -10.54 -0.94 -3.14
C VAL A 60 -10.55 -0.50 -4.61
N VAL A 61 -11.71 -0.54 -5.27
CA VAL A 61 -11.85 -0.08 -6.67
C VAL A 61 -11.55 1.41 -6.79
N ALA A 62 -11.99 2.23 -5.85
CA ALA A 62 -11.69 3.66 -5.84
C ALA A 62 -10.19 3.96 -5.71
N LEU A 63 -9.45 3.13 -4.97
CA LEU A 63 -8.00 3.26 -4.81
C LEU A 63 -7.19 2.83 -6.04
N VAL A 64 -7.78 2.11 -7.00
CA VAL A 64 -7.05 1.65 -8.21
C VAL A 64 -6.46 2.83 -8.99
N GLY A 65 -7.20 3.92 -9.13
CA GLY A 65 -6.69 5.14 -9.78
C GLY A 65 -5.48 5.72 -9.08
N THR A 66 -5.53 5.80 -7.75
CA THR A 66 -4.41 6.26 -6.91
C THR A 66 -3.19 5.33 -7.02
N ILE A 67 -3.41 4.01 -7.04
CA ILE A 67 -2.32 3.03 -7.23
C ILE A 67 -1.65 3.19 -8.59
N PHE A 68 -2.45 3.39 -9.65
CA PHE A 68 -1.92 3.62 -10.99
C PHE A 68 -1.06 4.90 -11.00
N MET A 69 -1.56 5.99 -10.41
CA MET A 69 -0.83 7.23 -10.30
C MET A 69 0.42 7.09 -9.42
N ALA A 70 0.34 6.36 -8.32
CA ALA A 70 1.48 6.06 -7.45
C ALA A 70 2.64 5.43 -8.23
N MET A 71 2.36 4.41 -9.05
CA MET A 71 3.38 3.77 -9.89
C MET A 71 3.92 4.73 -10.96
N TYR A 72 3.05 5.48 -11.61
CA TYR A 72 3.47 6.39 -12.66
C TYR A 72 4.30 7.58 -12.11
N ASN A 73 3.78 8.28 -11.09
CA ASN A 73 4.41 9.48 -10.56
C ASN A 73 5.73 9.19 -9.86
N THR A 74 5.84 8.09 -9.11
CA THR A 74 7.11 7.72 -8.46
C THR A 74 8.23 7.56 -9.49
N GLY A 75 7.98 6.91 -10.62
CA GLY A 75 8.96 6.78 -11.68
C GLY A 75 9.20 8.09 -12.45
N LEU A 76 8.15 8.87 -12.69
CA LEU A 76 8.25 10.16 -13.37
C LEU A 76 9.15 11.13 -12.60
N GLN A 77 8.92 11.30 -11.29
CA GLN A 77 9.72 12.19 -10.45
C GLN A 77 11.18 11.73 -10.39
N ALA A 78 11.43 10.42 -10.28
CA ALA A 78 12.79 9.88 -10.33
C ALA A 78 13.48 10.17 -11.66
N HIS A 79 12.79 10.00 -12.79
CA HIS A 79 13.37 10.25 -14.12
C HIS A 79 13.59 11.75 -14.38
N LEU A 80 12.69 12.62 -13.92
CA LEU A 80 12.90 14.07 -14.00
C LEU A 80 14.17 14.50 -13.23
N ALA A 81 14.37 13.96 -12.05
CA ALA A 81 15.58 14.23 -11.27
C ALA A 81 16.84 13.68 -11.96
N ILE A 82 16.77 12.48 -12.55
CA ILE A 82 17.90 11.88 -13.28
C ILE A 82 18.23 12.70 -14.54
N GLU A 83 17.24 13.19 -15.28
CA GLU A 83 17.45 14.09 -16.43
C GLU A 83 18.06 15.44 -16.01
N ALA A 84 17.82 15.89 -14.78
CA ALA A 84 18.43 17.09 -14.22
C ALA A 84 19.84 16.87 -13.64
N GLY A 85 20.35 15.62 -13.64
CA GLY A 85 21.72 15.28 -13.22
C GLY A 85 21.81 14.40 -11.98
N ALA A 86 20.71 13.98 -11.40
CA ALA A 86 20.69 12.97 -10.35
C ALA A 86 21.15 11.60 -10.87
N GLN A 87 21.64 10.74 -9.98
CA GLN A 87 21.98 9.37 -10.34
C GLN A 87 20.84 8.41 -10.04
N PRO A 88 20.63 7.38 -10.86
CA PRO A 88 19.80 6.25 -10.47
C PRO A 88 20.34 5.64 -9.17
N LEU A 89 19.44 5.27 -8.25
CA LEU A 89 19.84 4.61 -7.02
C LEU A 89 20.52 3.27 -7.33
N ASP A 90 21.67 3.00 -6.71
CA ASP A 90 22.36 1.71 -6.83
C ASP A 90 21.62 0.62 -6.06
N ASN A 91 20.62 0.04 -6.71
CA ASN A 91 19.80 -1.03 -6.15
C ASN A 91 19.33 -2.01 -7.23
N TRP A 92 18.77 -3.14 -6.80
CA TRP A 92 18.26 -4.18 -7.69
C TRP A 92 17.19 -3.69 -8.69
N ARG A 93 16.43 -2.64 -8.35
CA ARG A 93 15.37 -2.06 -9.20
C ARG A 93 15.98 -1.41 -10.44
N THR A 94 17.05 -0.67 -10.26
CA THR A 94 17.85 -0.09 -11.36
C THR A 94 18.43 -1.20 -12.25
N GLY A 95 18.91 -2.29 -11.66
CA GLY A 95 19.35 -3.47 -12.41
C GLY A 95 18.22 -4.08 -13.27
N VAL A 96 17.00 -4.16 -12.76
CA VAL A 96 15.85 -4.65 -13.54
C VAL A 96 15.51 -3.70 -14.69
N MET A 97 15.53 -2.38 -14.47
CA MET A 97 15.29 -1.38 -15.53
C MET A 97 16.31 -1.54 -16.67
N GLN A 98 17.60 -1.69 -16.32
CA GLN A 98 18.68 -1.91 -17.28
C GLN A 98 18.53 -3.25 -18.02
N TRP A 99 18.17 -4.32 -17.32
CA TRP A 99 17.94 -5.63 -17.92
C TRP A 99 16.77 -5.61 -18.93
N LEU A 100 15.71 -4.84 -18.65
CA LEU A 100 14.57 -4.63 -19.55
C LEU A 100 14.91 -3.69 -20.72
N GLY A 101 16.09 -3.04 -20.71
CA GLY A 101 16.48 -2.06 -21.73
C GLY A 101 15.63 -0.79 -21.73
N LEU A 102 15.04 -0.45 -20.59
CA LEU A 102 14.18 0.74 -20.46
C LEU A 102 15.04 1.99 -20.18
N PRO A 103 14.79 3.11 -20.87
CA PRO A 103 15.51 4.35 -20.63
C PRO A 103 15.07 4.98 -19.30
N PHE A 104 15.99 5.65 -18.64
CA PHE A 104 15.68 6.54 -17.51
C PHE A 104 15.27 7.91 -18.06
N SER A 105 14.07 7.98 -18.66
CA SER A 105 13.56 9.20 -19.30
C SER A 105 12.11 9.47 -18.92
N SER A 106 11.84 10.71 -18.52
CA SER A 106 10.52 11.20 -18.15
C SER A 106 9.52 11.14 -19.31
N ALA A 107 10.00 11.19 -20.56
CA ALA A 107 9.17 11.11 -21.76
C ALA A 107 8.56 9.71 -22.01
N SER A 108 9.14 8.66 -21.43
CA SER A 108 8.65 7.28 -21.61
C SER A 108 7.66 6.88 -20.54
N PHE A 109 6.37 6.84 -20.92
CA PHE A 109 5.30 6.39 -20.01
C PHE A 109 5.57 4.99 -19.43
N ALA A 110 5.99 4.04 -20.28
CA ALA A 110 6.26 2.67 -19.83
C ALA A 110 7.43 2.60 -18.84
N ALA A 111 8.50 3.36 -19.09
CA ALA A 111 9.63 3.42 -18.19
C ALA A 111 9.26 4.02 -16.84
N ASN A 112 8.52 5.13 -16.82
CA ASN A 112 8.01 5.75 -15.60
C ASN A 112 7.15 4.77 -14.81
N PHE A 113 6.18 4.14 -15.46
CA PHE A 113 5.25 3.22 -14.80
C PHE A 113 5.96 1.99 -14.23
N ILE A 114 6.85 1.36 -14.99
CA ILE A 114 7.58 0.17 -14.56
C ILE A 114 8.56 0.52 -13.43
N HIS A 115 9.28 1.64 -13.53
CA HIS A 115 10.20 2.07 -12.48
C HIS A 115 9.46 2.30 -11.15
N GLY A 116 8.36 3.04 -11.15
CA GLY A 116 7.55 3.22 -9.94
C GLY A 116 6.88 1.93 -9.45
N ALA A 117 6.46 1.04 -10.36
CA ALA A 117 5.92 -0.26 -9.99
C ALA A 117 6.96 -1.12 -9.23
N LEU A 118 8.24 -1.03 -9.57
CA LEU A 118 9.32 -1.72 -8.86
C LEU A 118 9.54 -1.20 -7.42
N TYR A 119 9.04 -0.03 -7.10
CA TYR A 119 9.01 0.48 -5.71
C TYR A 119 7.70 0.12 -5.02
N PHE A 120 6.57 0.35 -5.65
CA PHE A 120 5.26 0.18 -5.04
C PHE A 120 4.88 -1.29 -4.82
N LEU A 121 5.01 -2.14 -5.86
CA LEU A 121 4.55 -3.53 -5.78
C LEU A 121 5.25 -4.37 -4.70
N PRO A 122 6.59 -4.29 -4.50
CA PRO A 122 7.22 -5.01 -3.39
C PRO A 122 6.71 -4.58 -2.02
N ALA A 123 6.47 -3.27 -1.80
CA ALA A 123 5.89 -2.77 -0.57
C ALA A 123 4.46 -3.29 -0.37
N LEU A 124 3.65 -3.31 -1.43
CA LEU A 124 2.29 -3.86 -1.43
C LEU A 124 2.29 -5.36 -1.09
N ILE A 125 3.16 -6.14 -1.76
CA ILE A 125 3.28 -7.59 -1.52
C ILE A 125 3.67 -7.88 -0.08
N VAL A 126 4.67 -7.18 0.46
CA VAL A 126 5.11 -7.33 1.85
C VAL A 126 3.98 -6.98 2.82
N THR A 127 3.27 -5.90 2.58
CA THR A 127 2.13 -5.48 3.42
C THR A 127 1.04 -6.54 3.44
N TYR A 128 0.63 -7.06 2.28
CA TYR A 128 -0.38 -8.12 2.22
C TYR A 128 0.08 -9.44 2.80
N ALA A 129 1.33 -9.82 2.57
CA ALA A 129 1.88 -11.06 3.11
C ALA A 129 1.95 -11.03 4.65
N VAL A 130 2.53 -9.96 5.20
CA VAL A 130 2.71 -9.82 6.65
C VAL A 130 1.39 -9.54 7.35
N GLY A 131 0.61 -8.59 6.87
CA GLY A 131 -0.67 -8.26 7.48
C GLY A 131 -1.68 -9.39 7.34
N GLY A 132 -1.75 -10.05 6.18
CA GLY A 132 -2.59 -11.24 5.98
C GLY A 132 -2.18 -12.42 6.87
N ALA A 133 -0.88 -12.58 7.14
CA ALA A 133 -0.42 -13.60 8.09
C ALA A 133 -0.91 -13.31 9.52
N TRP A 134 -0.87 -12.03 9.96
CA TRP A 134 -1.44 -11.62 11.24
C TRP A 134 -2.96 -11.81 11.30
N GLU A 135 -3.69 -11.35 10.29
CA GLU A 135 -5.14 -11.54 10.20
C GLU A 135 -5.51 -13.03 10.27
N GLY A 136 -4.82 -13.87 9.49
CA GLY A 136 -5.05 -15.32 9.50
C GLY A 136 -4.74 -15.95 10.86
N LEU A 137 -3.67 -15.53 11.53
CA LEU A 137 -3.31 -16.00 12.87
C LEU A 137 -4.39 -15.65 13.90
N PHE A 138 -4.82 -14.38 13.93
CA PHE A 138 -5.86 -13.94 14.87
C PHE A 138 -7.22 -14.56 14.56
N ALA A 139 -7.58 -14.72 13.29
CA ALA A 139 -8.80 -15.42 12.87
C ALA A 139 -8.82 -16.87 13.36
N GLN A 140 -7.70 -17.58 13.24
CA GLN A 140 -7.59 -18.97 13.74
C GLN A 140 -7.68 -19.04 15.27
N VAL A 141 -6.98 -18.16 15.99
CA VAL A 141 -6.95 -18.16 17.47
C VAL A 141 -8.32 -17.80 18.04
N ARG A 142 -8.97 -16.79 17.47
CA ARG A 142 -10.27 -16.28 17.95
C ARG A 142 -11.47 -17.02 17.33
N ARG A 143 -11.25 -17.84 16.30
CA ARG A 143 -12.29 -18.60 15.58
C ARG A 143 -13.35 -17.67 14.96
N HIS A 144 -12.92 -16.57 14.36
CA HIS A 144 -13.80 -15.70 13.59
C HIS A 144 -13.37 -15.66 12.11
N GLU A 145 -14.25 -15.17 11.25
CA GLU A 145 -13.99 -14.99 9.83
C GLU A 145 -12.97 -13.85 9.60
N ILE A 146 -12.19 -13.96 8.51
CA ILE A 146 -11.29 -12.89 8.08
C ILE A 146 -12.14 -11.77 7.47
N ASN A 147 -11.92 -10.56 7.92
CA ASN A 147 -12.68 -9.40 7.45
C ASN A 147 -11.96 -8.69 6.30
N GLU A 148 -12.70 -8.36 5.24
CA GLU A 148 -12.19 -7.68 4.04
C GLU A 148 -11.70 -6.26 4.30
N GLY A 149 -11.91 -5.69 5.47
CA GLY A 149 -11.35 -4.39 5.88
C GLY A 149 -9.82 -4.34 5.78
N PHE A 150 -9.15 -5.50 5.87
CA PHE A 150 -7.71 -5.56 5.66
C PHE A 150 -7.30 -5.29 4.21
N LEU A 151 -8.13 -5.58 3.21
CA LEU A 151 -7.82 -5.27 1.82
C LEU A 151 -7.57 -3.76 1.63
N VAL A 152 -8.40 -2.93 2.26
CA VAL A 152 -8.23 -1.47 2.24
C VAL A 152 -6.99 -1.05 3.01
N THR A 153 -6.79 -1.57 4.23
CA THR A 153 -5.62 -1.27 5.06
C THR A 153 -4.32 -1.64 4.33
N GLY A 154 -4.30 -2.81 3.68
CA GLY A 154 -3.15 -3.31 2.93
C GLY A 154 -2.78 -2.46 1.73
N MET A 155 -3.74 -1.78 1.09
CA MET A 155 -3.48 -0.81 0.02
C MET A 155 -3.04 0.54 0.57
N LEU A 156 -3.66 1.02 1.64
CA LEU A 156 -3.36 2.34 2.21
C LEU A 156 -1.95 2.43 2.81
N ILE A 157 -1.44 1.36 3.44
CA ILE A 157 -0.11 1.41 4.05
C ILE A 157 0.95 1.79 3.01
N PRO A 158 1.16 1.05 1.89
CA PRO A 158 2.18 1.41 0.90
C PRO A 158 1.94 2.79 0.29
N LEU A 159 0.68 3.19 0.05
CA LEU A 159 0.35 4.49 -0.51
C LEU A 159 0.79 5.67 0.38
N THR A 160 0.89 5.47 1.70
CA THR A 160 1.30 6.52 2.64
C THR A 160 2.81 6.54 2.92
N LEU A 161 3.57 5.62 2.34
CA LEU A 161 5.00 5.48 2.59
C LEU A 161 5.84 6.09 1.46
N PRO A 162 7.10 6.46 1.75
CA PRO A 162 8.05 6.88 0.73
C PRO A 162 8.51 5.68 -0.12
N PRO A 163 8.90 5.92 -1.40
CA PRO A 163 9.34 4.84 -2.29
C PRO A 163 10.63 4.15 -1.83
N THR A 164 11.49 4.88 -1.15
CA THR A 164 12.83 4.42 -0.73
C THR A 164 12.84 3.56 0.53
N ILE A 165 11.69 3.46 1.24
CA ILE A 165 11.59 2.75 2.52
C ILE A 165 12.05 1.28 2.40
N PRO A 166 12.89 0.77 3.32
CA PRO A 166 13.28 -0.64 3.36
C PRO A 166 12.09 -1.57 3.60
N LEU A 167 12.00 -2.67 2.86
CA LEU A 167 10.87 -3.59 2.94
C LEU A 167 10.69 -4.25 4.32
N TRP A 168 11.77 -4.43 5.08
CA TRP A 168 11.67 -4.95 6.44
C TRP A 168 10.99 -3.95 7.41
N GLN A 169 11.17 -2.65 7.19
CA GLN A 169 10.45 -1.61 7.94
C GLN A 169 8.96 -1.61 7.57
N VAL A 170 8.63 -1.79 6.29
CA VAL A 170 7.24 -1.98 5.85
C VAL A 170 6.60 -3.17 6.58
N ALA A 171 7.32 -4.30 6.67
CA ALA A 171 6.85 -5.49 7.39
C ALA A 171 6.62 -5.20 8.89
N LEU A 172 7.56 -4.50 9.52
CA LEU A 172 7.47 -4.15 10.94
C LEU A 172 6.33 -3.15 11.22
N GLY A 173 6.24 -2.09 10.41
CA GLY A 173 5.16 -1.10 10.50
C GLY A 173 3.79 -1.73 10.28
N THR A 174 3.66 -2.59 9.28
CA THR A 174 2.43 -3.36 9.04
C THR A 174 2.07 -4.24 10.23
N SER A 175 3.03 -4.96 10.79
CA SER A 175 2.80 -5.78 11.98
C SER A 175 2.30 -4.94 13.15
N PHE A 176 2.93 -3.80 13.42
CA PHE A 176 2.49 -2.89 14.49
C PHE A 176 1.09 -2.34 14.21
N GLY A 177 0.83 -1.86 13.00
CA GLY A 177 -0.46 -1.30 12.61
C GLY A 177 -1.60 -2.30 12.70
N VAL A 178 -1.39 -3.53 12.22
CA VAL A 178 -2.41 -4.58 12.26
C VAL A 178 -2.61 -5.10 13.69
N VAL A 179 -1.55 -5.46 14.39
CA VAL A 179 -1.67 -6.06 15.72
C VAL A 179 -2.14 -5.03 16.74
N ILE A 180 -1.41 -3.91 16.88
CA ILE A 180 -1.66 -2.90 17.92
C ILE A 180 -2.82 -1.98 17.50
N GLY A 181 -2.90 -1.61 16.21
CA GLY A 181 -3.94 -0.68 15.74
C GLY A 181 -5.32 -1.31 15.56
N LYS A 182 -5.39 -2.65 15.40
CA LYS A 182 -6.64 -3.32 15.06
C LYS A 182 -6.91 -4.57 15.91
N GLU A 183 -6.03 -5.58 15.86
CA GLU A 183 -6.33 -6.89 16.40
C GLU A 183 -6.45 -6.92 17.92
N ILE A 184 -5.65 -6.15 18.65
CA ILE A 184 -5.77 -6.06 20.13
C ILE A 184 -7.17 -5.64 20.57
N PHE A 185 -7.82 -4.78 19.80
CA PHE A 185 -9.17 -4.27 20.12
C PHE A 185 -10.30 -5.23 19.72
N GLY A 186 -10.03 -6.28 18.94
CA GLY A 186 -11.03 -7.24 18.50
C GLY A 186 -11.21 -7.36 16.98
N GLY A 187 -10.42 -6.65 16.19
CA GLY A 187 -10.46 -6.69 14.73
C GLY A 187 -11.29 -5.58 14.10
N THR A 188 -11.69 -5.76 12.85
CA THR A 188 -12.42 -4.74 12.08
C THR A 188 -13.76 -4.39 12.72
N GLY A 189 -14.01 -3.10 12.87
CA GLY A 189 -15.22 -2.56 13.51
C GLY A 189 -15.11 -2.36 15.03
N MET A 190 -14.15 -3.01 15.68
CA MET A 190 -13.83 -2.83 17.10
C MET A 190 -12.59 -1.95 17.33
N ASN A 191 -11.83 -1.70 16.29
CA ASN A 191 -10.60 -0.92 16.38
C ASN A 191 -10.88 0.56 16.60
N ILE A 192 -10.21 1.15 17.59
CA ILE A 192 -10.26 2.59 17.91
C ILE A 192 -9.34 3.38 16.98
N LEU A 193 -8.22 2.77 16.58
CA LEU A 193 -7.21 3.38 15.73
C LEU A 193 -7.36 2.93 14.27
N ASN A 194 -6.96 3.81 13.33
CA ASN A 194 -6.81 3.40 11.94
C ASN A 194 -5.50 2.62 11.78
N PRO A 195 -5.53 1.36 11.35
CA PRO A 195 -4.32 0.52 11.29
C PRO A 195 -3.24 1.07 10.36
N ALA A 196 -3.62 1.65 9.22
CA ALA A 196 -2.65 2.22 8.27
C ALA A 196 -1.95 3.46 8.85
N LEU A 197 -2.70 4.36 9.49
CA LEU A 197 -2.13 5.53 10.15
C LEU A 197 -1.31 5.14 11.38
N THR A 198 -1.70 4.10 12.11
CA THR A 198 -0.94 3.56 13.24
C THR A 198 0.40 2.99 12.77
N ALA A 199 0.42 2.25 11.65
CA ALA A 199 1.64 1.76 11.03
C ALA A 199 2.58 2.91 10.64
N ARG A 200 2.03 3.94 9.98
CA ARG A 200 2.80 5.13 9.58
C ARG A 200 3.34 5.89 10.78
N ALA A 201 2.51 6.13 11.80
CA ALA A 201 2.93 6.82 13.02
C ALA A 201 4.06 6.06 13.73
N PHE A 202 3.94 4.74 13.85
CA PHE A 202 5.01 3.91 14.41
C PHE A 202 6.31 4.08 13.63
N LEU A 203 6.29 3.99 12.31
CA LEU A 203 7.47 4.16 11.48
C LEU A 203 8.06 5.56 11.60
N PHE A 204 7.23 6.60 11.67
CA PHE A 204 7.66 7.98 11.83
C PHE A 204 8.44 8.20 13.13
N PHE A 205 8.01 7.61 14.25
CA PHE A 205 8.70 7.73 15.54
C PHE A 205 9.88 6.78 15.69
N ALA A 206 9.78 5.58 15.13
CA ALA A 206 10.83 4.57 15.27
C ALA A 206 11.98 4.75 14.25
N TYR A 207 11.67 5.20 13.04
CA TYR A 207 12.61 5.32 11.92
C TYR A 207 12.44 6.66 11.17
N PRO A 208 12.61 7.80 11.85
CA PRO A 208 12.34 9.12 11.26
C PRO A 208 13.21 9.42 10.03
N ALA A 209 14.42 8.90 9.97
CA ALA A 209 15.33 9.10 8.84
C ALA A 209 14.80 8.50 7.51
N GLU A 210 13.96 7.49 7.59
CA GLU A 210 13.45 6.76 6.42
C GLU A 210 12.04 7.21 5.98
N ILE A 211 11.41 8.10 6.73
CA ILE A 211 10.03 8.54 6.47
C ILE A 211 9.86 10.07 6.54
N SER A 212 10.94 10.79 6.76
CA SER A 212 10.97 12.24 6.91
C SER A 212 12.20 12.81 6.20
N GLY A 213 12.12 14.06 5.75
CA GLY A 213 13.20 14.71 5.00
C GLY A 213 13.16 14.41 3.51
N ASP A 214 14.34 14.16 2.91
CA ASP A 214 14.52 14.04 1.45
C ASP A 214 14.33 12.61 0.91
N VAL A 215 13.47 11.82 1.53
CA VAL A 215 13.29 10.38 1.21
C VAL A 215 12.19 10.11 0.17
N TRP A 216 11.49 11.14 -0.28
CA TRP A 216 10.30 11.00 -1.13
C TRP A 216 10.63 10.90 -2.62
N LEU A 217 11.90 11.00 -2.99
CA LEU A 217 12.39 10.89 -4.36
C LEU A 217 13.19 9.60 -4.54
N ALA A 218 12.87 8.82 -5.55
CA ALA A 218 13.58 7.57 -5.87
C ALA A 218 14.79 7.79 -6.80
N ALA A 219 15.60 8.82 -6.50
CA ALA A 219 16.84 9.15 -7.16
C ALA A 219 17.93 9.53 -6.14
N GLY A 220 19.19 9.32 -6.49
CA GLY A 220 20.34 9.69 -5.66
C GLY A 220 20.81 11.12 -5.92
N PRO A 221 21.88 11.57 -5.23
CA PRO A 221 22.53 12.85 -5.51
C PRO A 221 23.17 12.86 -6.90
N ALA A 222 23.68 14.02 -7.32
CA ALA A 222 24.48 14.12 -8.54
C ALA A 222 25.81 13.34 -8.46
N VAL A 223 26.52 13.21 -9.59
CA VAL A 223 27.79 12.44 -9.69
C VAL A 223 28.85 12.93 -8.71
N ASP A 224 28.85 14.21 -8.40
CA ASP A 224 29.78 14.85 -7.45
C ASP A 224 29.32 14.75 -5.98
N GLY A 225 28.20 14.08 -5.73
CA GLY A 225 27.61 13.92 -4.39
C GLY A 225 26.83 15.14 -3.90
N THR A 226 26.69 16.18 -4.72
CA THR A 226 25.90 17.38 -4.38
C THR A 226 24.40 17.17 -4.63
N PRO A 227 23.52 17.89 -3.93
CA PRO A 227 22.10 17.94 -4.30
C PRO A 227 21.94 18.50 -5.72
N VAL A 228 21.00 17.96 -6.48
CA VAL A 228 20.71 18.44 -7.84
C VAL A 228 19.94 19.76 -7.77
N ASP A 229 20.42 20.78 -8.46
CA ASP A 229 19.78 22.10 -8.49
C ASP A 229 18.31 22.01 -8.98
N GLY A 230 17.42 22.58 -8.20
CA GLY A 230 15.98 22.59 -8.51
C GLY A 230 15.23 21.29 -8.20
N PHE A 231 15.91 20.27 -7.66
CA PHE A 231 15.29 19.03 -7.20
C PHE A 231 15.59 18.77 -5.73
N THR A 232 14.55 18.50 -4.97
CA THR A 232 14.64 18.07 -3.58
C THR A 232 13.83 16.81 -3.38
N GLY A 233 14.31 15.89 -2.56
CA GLY A 233 13.55 14.72 -2.13
C GLY A 233 12.51 15.06 -1.04
N ALA A 234 12.43 16.30 -0.60
CA ALA A 234 11.47 16.75 0.39
C ALA A 234 10.08 17.00 -0.22
N THR A 235 9.03 16.84 0.60
CA THR A 235 7.67 17.19 0.19
C THR A 235 7.48 18.71 0.09
N ALA A 236 6.52 19.16 -0.71
CA ALA A 236 6.16 20.58 -0.80
C ALA A 236 5.86 21.24 0.56
N MET A 237 5.28 20.49 1.50
CA MET A 237 5.03 20.98 2.86
C MET A 237 6.32 21.13 3.68
N ALA A 238 7.30 20.25 3.48
CA ALA A 238 8.59 20.35 4.16
C ALA A 238 9.39 21.54 3.64
N THR A 239 9.44 21.76 2.32
CA THR A 239 10.11 22.93 1.72
C THR A 239 9.44 24.24 2.10
N LEU A 240 8.10 24.28 2.17
CA LEU A 240 7.36 25.43 2.67
C LEU A 240 7.78 25.80 4.11
N GLY A 241 7.96 24.78 4.96
CA GLY A 241 8.36 24.98 6.37
C GLY A 241 9.78 25.54 6.54
N SER A 242 10.72 25.21 5.65
CA SER A 242 12.12 25.61 5.70
C SER A 242 12.42 26.90 4.91
N GLU A 243 11.82 27.05 3.74
CA GLU A 243 12.14 28.11 2.76
C GLU A 243 11.01 29.13 2.57
N GLY A 244 9.84 28.87 3.15
CA GLY A 244 8.67 29.75 3.04
C GLY A 244 7.95 29.64 1.70
N MET A 245 7.02 30.58 1.43
CA MET A 245 6.12 30.53 0.26
C MET A 245 6.84 30.55 -1.10
N ALA A 246 8.08 31.01 -1.15
CA ALA A 246 8.84 31.07 -2.39
C ALA A 246 9.15 29.67 -2.96
N SER A 247 9.30 28.67 -2.12
CA SER A 247 9.56 27.29 -2.54
C SER A 247 8.39 26.64 -3.32
N LEU A 248 7.18 27.16 -3.17
CA LEU A 248 6.00 26.66 -3.89
C LEU A 248 5.83 27.27 -5.28
N ALA A 249 6.65 28.24 -5.68
CA ALA A 249 6.51 28.95 -6.95
C ALA A 249 6.59 28.02 -8.19
N GLY A 250 7.23 26.86 -8.06
CA GLY A 250 7.35 25.84 -9.11
C GLY A 250 6.19 24.82 -9.16
N ILE A 251 5.29 24.83 -8.19
CA ILE A 251 4.19 23.86 -8.09
C ILE A 251 2.88 24.55 -8.50
N SER A 252 2.28 24.08 -9.60
CA SER A 252 0.98 24.60 -10.03
C SER A 252 -0.16 23.92 -9.25
N TRP A 253 -1.32 24.59 -9.18
CA TRP A 253 -2.54 23.98 -8.61
C TRP A 253 -2.98 22.72 -9.36
N THR A 254 -2.74 22.67 -10.67
CA THR A 254 -3.03 21.48 -11.49
C THR A 254 -2.10 20.33 -11.15
N ASP A 255 -0.82 20.58 -10.91
CA ASP A 255 0.14 19.54 -10.51
C ASP A 255 -0.19 19.00 -9.13
N ALA A 256 -0.51 19.88 -8.18
CA ALA A 256 -0.93 19.46 -6.83
C ALA A 256 -2.26 18.68 -6.86
N PHE A 257 -3.22 19.07 -7.72
CA PHE A 257 -4.51 18.36 -7.85
C PHE A 257 -4.36 17.00 -8.52
N LEU A 258 -3.49 16.90 -9.54
CA LEU A 258 -3.25 15.66 -10.27
C LEU A 258 -2.18 14.76 -9.62
N GLY A 259 -1.46 15.25 -8.61
CA GLY A 259 -0.42 14.51 -7.90
C GLY A 259 0.93 14.45 -8.62
N PHE A 260 1.23 15.38 -9.55
CA PHE A 260 2.54 15.45 -10.21
C PHE A 260 3.57 16.19 -9.35
N MET A 261 3.79 15.67 -8.15
CA MET A 261 4.71 16.27 -7.18
C MET A 261 5.39 15.18 -6.33
N PRO A 262 6.58 15.47 -5.75
CA PRO A 262 7.23 14.55 -4.82
C PRO A 262 6.43 14.44 -3.52
N GLY A 263 6.22 13.20 -3.05
CA GLY A 263 5.51 12.95 -1.82
C GLY A 263 5.37 11.45 -1.53
N SER A 264 4.38 11.10 -0.73
CA SER A 264 4.04 9.69 -0.51
C SER A 264 3.65 9.03 -1.83
N MET A 265 3.86 7.71 -1.96
CA MET A 265 3.58 7.05 -3.23
C MET A 265 2.14 7.25 -3.72
N GLY A 266 1.19 7.47 -2.82
CA GLY A 266 -0.22 7.68 -3.15
C GLY A 266 -0.67 9.14 -3.25
N GLU A 267 0.26 10.07 -3.25
CA GLU A 267 -0.02 11.51 -3.32
C GLU A 267 -0.36 12.00 -4.71
#